data_9d7cf1683b794f0f03f564fb69c33438
#
_entry.id   9d7cf1683b794f0f03f564fb69c33438
#
_cell.length_a   1.000
_cell.length_b   1.000
_cell.length_c   1.000
_cell.angle_alpha   90.00
_cell.angle_beta   90.00
_cell.angle_gamma   90.00
#
_symmetry.space_group_name_H-M   'P 1'
#
loop_
_entity.id
_entity.type
_entity.pdbx_description
1 polymer ?
#
loop_
_entity_poly.entity_id
_entity_poly.type
_entity_poly.pdbx_seq_one_letter_code
_entity_poly.pdbx_strand_id
1 'polypeptide(L)'
;QQVSSAASDVYKRQVLLNEAALGFKNTFKDATGRDIQKSSKVNDTDFEIRDGSILIAAITSCTNTSNPHVLIGAGLLAKKAVELGLETKPWVKTSLAPGSQVVTDYLEKAGLNKYLDALGFNLVGYGCTTCIGNSGPLKDNIVKAIEKENLYAVSVLSGNRNFEGRISPHIKANYLSLIHI
;
A
#
# COMPACT_ATOMS: atom_id res chain seq x y z
N GLN A 1 -11.31 25.37 11.45
CA GLN A 1 -10.34 24.60 10.66
C GLN A 1 -8.97 24.75 11.32
N GLN A 2 -8.54 23.74 12.06
CA GLN A 2 -7.15 23.68 12.49
C GLN A 2 -6.31 23.34 11.27
N VAL A 3 -5.61 24.31 10.75
CA VAL A 3 -4.50 24.10 9.83
C VAL A 3 -3.36 23.54 10.67
N SER A 4 -3.32 22.23 10.86
CA SER A 4 -2.13 21.59 11.42
C SER A 4 -1.03 21.74 10.36
N SER A 5 0.10 22.32 10.73
CA SER A 5 1.25 22.39 9.84
C SER A 5 1.64 20.95 9.49
N ALA A 6 1.62 20.61 8.22
CA ALA A 6 1.80 19.25 7.71
C ALA A 6 3.07 18.53 8.25
N ALA A 7 4.09 19.30 8.63
CA ALA A 7 5.35 18.78 9.18
C ALA A 7 5.21 18.23 10.61
N SER A 8 4.48 18.89 11.51
CA SER A 8 4.35 18.44 12.91
C SER A 8 3.44 17.23 13.05
N ASP A 9 2.51 17.03 12.12
CA ASP A 9 1.56 15.92 12.13
C ASP A 9 2.23 14.61 11.65
N VAL A 10 3.15 14.70 10.70
CA VAL A 10 3.91 13.55 10.18
C VAL A 10 4.75 12.90 11.28
N TYR A 11 5.45 13.69 12.10
CA TYR A 11 6.29 13.14 13.17
C TYR A 11 5.48 12.50 14.31
N LYS A 12 4.28 13.00 14.58
CA LYS A 12 3.40 12.47 15.63
C LYS A 12 2.71 11.15 15.26
N ARG A 13 2.67 10.83 13.96
CA ARG A 13 2.02 9.63 13.42
C ARG A 13 3.00 8.56 12.93
N GLN A 14 4.29 8.73 13.21
CA GLN A 14 5.28 7.72 12.84
C GLN A 14 5.11 6.47 13.69
N VAL A 15 5.13 5.32 13.03
CA VAL A 15 5.08 4.01 13.67
C VAL A 15 6.28 3.20 13.18
N LEU A 16 7.06 2.65 14.09
CA LEU A 16 8.15 1.75 13.74
C LEU A 16 7.59 0.47 13.10
N LEU A 17 8.30 -0.08 12.13
CA LEU A 17 7.83 -1.25 11.39
C LEU A 17 7.55 -2.46 12.30
N ASN A 18 8.38 -2.69 13.30
CA ASN A 18 8.20 -3.74 14.30
C ASN A 18 7.01 -3.49 15.25
N GLU A 19 6.56 -2.25 15.36
CA GLU A 19 5.42 -1.83 16.18
C GLU A 19 4.13 -1.64 15.36
N ALA A 20 4.19 -1.77 14.04
CA ALA A 20 3.06 -1.49 13.14
C ALA A 20 1.82 -2.33 13.47
N ALA A 21 2.00 -3.58 13.84
CA ALA A 21 0.89 -4.46 14.22
C ALA A 21 0.19 -4.02 15.53
N LEU A 22 0.97 -3.56 16.52
CA LEU A 22 0.43 -3.02 17.77
C LEU A 22 -0.22 -1.65 17.53
N GLY A 23 0.44 -0.80 16.77
CA GLY A 23 -0.10 0.51 16.36
C GLY A 23 -1.43 0.37 15.62
N PHE A 24 -1.55 -0.61 14.72
CA PHE A 24 -2.81 -0.90 14.06
C PHE A 24 -3.92 -1.28 15.06
N LYS A 25 -3.64 -2.19 16.01
CA LYS A 25 -4.64 -2.61 17.02
C LYS A 25 -5.19 -1.44 17.81
N ASN A 26 -4.32 -0.53 18.24
CA ASN A 26 -4.72 0.66 18.99
C ASN A 26 -5.58 1.60 18.12
N THR A 27 -5.09 1.94 16.92
CA THR A 27 -5.84 2.79 15.98
C THR A 27 -7.19 2.16 15.59
N PHE A 28 -7.23 0.85 15.40
CA PHE A 28 -8.45 0.13 15.08
C PHE A 28 -9.48 0.22 16.21
N LYS A 29 -9.05 0.01 17.46
CA LYS A 29 -9.90 0.14 18.63
C LYS A 29 -10.46 1.56 18.78
N ASP A 30 -9.59 2.56 18.65
CA ASP A 30 -9.97 3.97 18.75
C ASP A 30 -10.95 4.39 17.64
N ALA A 31 -10.71 3.94 16.41
CA ALA A 31 -11.52 4.30 15.25
C ALA A 31 -12.86 3.56 15.17
N THR A 32 -12.95 2.34 15.71
CA THR A 32 -14.13 1.47 15.54
C THR A 32 -14.88 1.19 16.84
N GLY A 33 -14.28 1.45 18.00
CA GLY A 33 -14.81 1.03 19.30
C GLY A 33 -14.85 -0.49 19.50
N ARG A 34 -14.19 -1.27 18.62
CA ARG A 34 -14.21 -2.73 18.63
C ARG A 34 -12.86 -3.29 19.10
N ASP A 35 -12.90 -4.30 19.93
CA ASP A 35 -11.71 -5.07 20.34
C ASP A 35 -11.50 -6.32 19.47
N ILE A 36 -12.57 -6.81 18.82
CA ILE A 36 -12.56 -8.04 18.04
C ILE A 36 -12.58 -7.69 16.54
N GLN A 37 -11.62 -8.23 15.82
CA GLN A 37 -11.56 -8.14 14.37
C GLN A 37 -12.63 -9.03 13.72
N LYS A 38 -13.32 -8.48 12.74
CA LYS A 38 -14.25 -9.22 11.88
C LYS A 38 -13.54 -9.76 10.66
N SER A 39 -14.09 -10.82 10.08
CA SER A 39 -13.68 -11.34 8.77
C SER A 39 -14.90 -11.55 7.88
N SER A 40 -14.67 -11.55 6.58
CA SER A 40 -15.68 -11.83 5.57
C SER A 40 -15.10 -12.72 4.48
N LYS A 41 -15.81 -13.79 4.16
CA LYS A 41 -15.48 -14.61 2.99
C LYS A 41 -15.76 -13.81 1.71
N VAL A 42 -14.84 -13.85 0.77
CA VAL A 42 -15.00 -13.19 -0.53
C VAL A 42 -15.69 -14.17 -1.49
N ASN A 43 -16.82 -13.74 -2.07
CA ASN A 43 -17.59 -14.57 -3.00
C ASN A 43 -16.74 -14.98 -4.21
N ASP A 44 -16.99 -16.19 -4.68
CA ASP A 44 -16.30 -16.80 -5.83
C ASP A 44 -14.78 -16.97 -5.63
N THR A 45 -14.35 -17.09 -4.37
CA THR A 45 -12.96 -17.34 -3.99
C THR A 45 -12.86 -18.29 -2.79
N ASP A 46 -11.67 -18.81 -2.56
CA ASP A 46 -11.32 -19.70 -1.43
C ASP A 46 -10.72 -18.94 -0.23
N PHE A 47 -10.63 -17.62 -0.30
CA PHE A 47 -10.04 -16.79 0.76
C PHE A 47 -11.06 -15.89 1.48
N GLU A 48 -10.67 -15.43 2.64
CA GLU A 48 -11.36 -14.42 3.42
C GLU A 48 -10.48 -13.19 3.63
N ILE A 49 -11.11 -12.04 3.82
CA ILE A 49 -10.47 -10.79 4.24
C ILE A 49 -10.98 -10.39 5.61
N ARG A 50 -10.15 -9.70 6.38
CA ARG A 50 -10.48 -9.29 7.75
C ARG A 50 -10.08 -7.85 8.02
N ASP A 51 -10.51 -7.34 9.16
CA ASP A 51 -10.03 -6.05 9.66
C ASP A 51 -8.49 -6.04 9.66
N GLY A 52 -7.89 -4.98 9.12
CA GLY A 52 -6.45 -4.86 8.93
C GLY A 52 -5.89 -5.55 7.68
N SER A 53 -6.72 -6.20 6.86
CA SER A 53 -6.25 -6.72 5.56
C SER A 53 -5.77 -5.58 4.69
N ILE A 54 -4.54 -5.72 4.18
CA ILE A 54 -3.99 -4.83 3.16
C ILE A 54 -4.65 -5.20 1.83
N LEU A 55 -5.38 -4.26 1.25
CA LEU A 55 -6.08 -4.46 -0.03
C LEU A 55 -5.44 -3.69 -1.19
N ILE A 56 -4.64 -2.67 -0.89
CA ILE A 56 -3.87 -1.91 -1.88
C ILE A 56 -2.43 -1.81 -1.39
N ALA A 57 -1.50 -2.18 -2.24
CA ALA A 57 -0.07 -1.97 -2.05
C ALA A 57 0.49 -1.30 -3.30
N ALA A 58 1.03 -0.08 -3.18
CA ALA A 58 1.46 0.66 -4.36
C ALA A 58 2.83 1.31 -4.16
N ILE A 59 3.68 1.15 -5.16
CA ILE A 59 4.91 1.93 -5.32
C ILE A 59 4.55 3.14 -6.16
N THR A 60 4.65 4.33 -5.55
CA THR A 60 4.22 5.60 -6.16
C THR A 60 5.42 6.49 -6.52
N SER A 61 5.17 7.57 -7.26
CA SER A 61 6.22 8.44 -7.81
C SER A 61 6.84 9.41 -6.80
N CYS A 62 6.23 9.66 -5.65
CA CYS A 62 6.45 10.88 -4.86
C CYS A 62 7.90 11.16 -4.41
N THR A 63 8.74 10.14 -4.20
CA THR A 63 10.13 10.31 -3.73
C THR A 63 11.14 9.54 -4.55
N ASN A 64 10.68 8.66 -5.43
CA ASN A 64 11.51 7.63 -6.04
C ASN A 64 12.26 8.10 -7.29
N THR A 65 11.82 9.16 -7.95
CA THR A 65 12.44 9.65 -9.19
C THR A 65 13.79 10.30 -8.94
N SER A 66 13.96 10.96 -7.81
CA SER A 66 15.19 11.67 -7.44
C SER A 66 16.21 10.80 -6.71
N ASN A 67 15.83 9.59 -6.26
CA ASN A 67 16.72 8.69 -5.53
C ASN A 67 16.64 7.24 -6.06
N PRO A 68 17.45 6.88 -7.05
CA PRO A 68 17.49 5.54 -7.62
C PRO A 68 17.78 4.43 -6.61
N HIS A 69 18.54 4.70 -5.57
CA HIS A 69 18.91 3.70 -4.55
C HIS A 69 17.69 3.09 -3.86
N VAL A 70 16.64 3.87 -3.69
CA VAL A 70 15.42 3.42 -3.05
C VAL A 70 14.69 2.37 -3.87
N LEU A 71 14.51 2.61 -5.17
CA LEU A 71 13.84 1.64 -6.04
C LEU A 71 14.71 0.44 -6.40
N ILE A 72 16.01 0.63 -6.51
CA ILE A 72 16.95 -0.49 -6.58
C ILE A 72 16.86 -1.34 -5.31
N GLY A 73 16.83 -0.73 -4.14
CA GLY A 73 16.60 -1.42 -2.87
C GLY A 73 15.28 -2.19 -2.83
N ALA A 74 14.19 -1.59 -3.31
CA ALA A 74 12.89 -2.27 -3.43
C ALA A 74 12.95 -3.45 -4.42
N GLY A 75 13.62 -3.29 -5.56
CA GLY A 75 13.84 -4.36 -6.51
C GLY A 75 14.68 -5.52 -5.96
N LEU A 76 15.72 -5.21 -5.19
CA LEU A 76 16.54 -6.23 -4.50
C LEU A 76 15.74 -6.95 -3.41
N LEU A 77 14.89 -6.24 -2.68
CA LEU A 77 13.98 -6.85 -1.71
C LEU A 77 12.98 -7.77 -2.41
N ALA A 78 12.38 -7.32 -3.52
CA ALA A 78 11.48 -8.13 -4.33
C ALA A 78 12.18 -9.39 -4.86
N LYS A 79 13.43 -9.26 -5.35
CA LYS A 79 14.24 -10.41 -5.76
C LYS A 79 14.38 -11.41 -4.63
N LYS A 80 14.81 -10.97 -3.46
CA LYS A 80 14.98 -11.85 -2.30
C LYS A 80 13.68 -12.48 -1.85
N ALA A 81 12.57 -11.76 -1.91
CA ALA A 81 11.25 -12.28 -1.57
C ALA A 81 10.83 -13.41 -2.52
N VAL A 82 10.98 -13.21 -3.83
CA VAL A 82 10.69 -14.23 -4.86
C VAL A 82 11.60 -15.46 -4.69
N GLU A 83 12.90 -15.26 -4.45
CA GLU A 83 13.85 -16.35 -4.21
C GLU A 83 13.51 -17.16 -2.95
N LEU A 84 12.86 -16.55 -1.96
CA LEU A 84 12.34 -17.22 -0.76
C LEU A 84 10.95 -17.83 -0.95
N GLY A 85 10.37 -17.75 -2.16
CA GLY A 85 9.04 -18.28 -2.46
C GLY A 85 7.88 -17.47 -1.86
N LEU A 86 8.13 -16.19 -1.52
CA LEU A 86 7.07 -15.31 -1.04
C LEU A 86 6.24 -14.78 -2.20
N GLU A 87 4.93 -14.77 -2.01
CA GLU A 87 3.95 -14.30 -2.98
C GLU A 87 3.03 -13.24 -2.38
N THR A 88 2.54 -12.35 -3.23
CA THR A 88 1.50 -11.40 -2.86
C THR A 88 0.17 -12.11 -2.70
N LYS A 89 -0.58 -11.76 -1.66
CA LYS A 89 -1.89 -12.36 -1.42
C LYS A 89 -2.88 -11.97 -2.54
N PRO A 90 -3.80 -12.89 -2.95
CA PRO A 90 -4.67 -12.70 -4.12
C PRO A 90 -5.67 -11.55 -3.99
N TRP A 91 -5.92 -11.09 -2.78
CA TRP A 91 -6.80 -9.94 -2.52
C TRP A 91 -6.08 -8.59 -2.55
N VAL A 92 -4.73 -8.57 -2.61
CA VAL A 92 -3.96 -7.32 -2.63
C VAL A 92 -3.84 -6.80 -4.06
N LYS A 93 -4.32 -5.61 -4.28
CA LYS A 93 -4.10 -4.88 -5.53
C LYS A 93 -2.75 -4.19 -5.46
N THR A 94 -1.80 -4.69 -6.24
CA THR A 94 -0.45 -4.14 -6.36
C THR A 94 -0.33 -3.24 -7.57
N SER A 95 0.56 -2.25 -7.53
CA SER A 95 0.89 -1.41 -8.68
C SER A 95 2.24 -0.73 -8.53
N LEU A 96 2.88 -0.46 -9.67
CA LEU A 96 4.09 0.34 -9.80
C LEU A 96 3.79 1.55 -10.68
N ALA A 97 3.96 2.77 -10.14
CA ALA A 97 3.78 4.01 -10.87
C ALA A 97 4.94 4.96 -10.60
N PRO A 98 6.09 4.75 -11.24
CA PRO A 98 7.29 5.57 -11.04
C PRO A 98 7.11 6.98 -11.62
N GLY A 99 7.96 7.90 -11.20
CA GLY A 99 7.87 9.30 -11.61
C GLY A 99 8.23 9.56 -13.07
N SER A 100 9.06 8.71 -13.66
CA SER A 100 9.49 8.84 -15.07
C SER A 100 9.99 7.51 -15.63
N GLN A 101 10.18 7.47 -16.96
CA GLN A 101 10.74 6.32 -17.66
C GLN A 101 12.18 5.98 -17.23
N VAL A 102 12.95 6.96 -16.77
CA VAL A 102 14.32 6.72 -16.25
C VAL A 102 14.32 5.66 -15.14
N VAL A 103 13.26 5.58 -14.35
CA VAL A 103 13.11 4.59 -13.28
C VAL A 103 12.99 3.18 -13.86
N THR A 104 12.16 2.99 -14.85
CA THR A 104 12.02 1.71 -15.54
C THR A 104 13.32 1.31 -16.25
N ASP A 105 13.97 2.25 -16.89
CA ASP A 105 15.23 2.01 -17.60
C ASP A 105 16.33 1.47 -16.67
N TYR A 106 16.52 2.05 -15.48
CA TYR A 106 17.54 1.53 -14.58
C TYR A 106 17.14 0.23 -13.88
N LEU A 107 15.85 0.01 -13.62
CA LEU A 107 15.36 -1.26 -13.10
C LEU A 107 15.53 -2.40 -14.11
N GLU A 108 15.29 -2.13 -15.39
CA GLU A 108 15.54 -3.07 -16.50
C GLU A 108 17.02 -3.38 -16.63
N LYS A 109 17.88 -2.35 -16.68
CA LYS A 109 19.33 -2.53 -16.73
C LYS A 109 19.87 -3.33 -15.56
N ALA A 110 19.27 -3.19 -14.37
CA ALA A 110 19.60 -3.96 -13.19
C ALA A 110 18.95 -5.36 -13.17
N GLY A 111 18.04 -5.68 -14.09
CA GLY A 111 17.31 -6.94 -14.17
C GLY A 111 16.35 -7.16 -12.98
N LEU A 112 15.86 -6.08 -12.37
CA LEU A 112 15.05 -6.13 -11.14
C LEU A 112 13.55 -6.01 -11.39
N ASN A 113 13.11 -5.44 -12.52
CA ASN A 113 11.70 -5.29 -12.87
C ASN A 113 10.95 -6.62 -12.85
N LYS A 114 11.53 -7.70 -13.37
CA LYS A 114 10.93 -9.05 -13.40
C LYS A 114 10.54 -9.59 -12.03
N TYR A 115 11.24 -9.20 -10.97
CA TYR A 115 10.92 -9.61 -9.60
C TYR A 115 9.79 -8.77 -9.00
N LEU A 116 9.71 -7.49 -9.37
CA LEU A 116 8.57 -6.63 -9.02
C LEU A 116 7.31 -7.15 -9.72
N ASP A 117 7.40 -7.48 -11.00
CA ASP A 117 6.29 -8.06 -11.77
C ASP A 117 5.84 -9.41 -11.19
N ALA A 118 6.78 -10.27 -10.79
CA ALA A 118 6.46 -11.55 -10.13
C ALA A 118 5.67 -11.39 -8.84
N LEU A 119 5.87 -10.30 -8.11
CA LEU A 119 5.07 -9.92 -6.93
C LEU A 119 3.83 -9.10 -7.30
N GLY A 120 3.53 -8.92 -8.60
CA GLY A 120 2.36 -8.20 -9.09
C GLY A 120 2.52 -6.68 -9.12
N PHE A 121 3.68 -6.12 -8.81
CA PHE A 121 3.96 -4.68 -8.94
C PHE A 121 4.24 -4.30 -10.38
N ASN A 122 3.25 -4.51 -11.24
CA ASN A 122 3.33 -4.18 -12.66
C ASN A 122 3.25 -2.67 -12.89
N LEU A 123 3.93 -2.19 -13.92
CA LEU A 123 3.86 -0.79 -14.34
C LEU A 123 2.44 -0.46 -14.82
N VAL A 124 1.79 0.50 -14.15
CA VAL A 124 0.43 0.96 -14.49
C VAL A 124 0.43 2.36 -15.10
N GLY A 125 1.53 3.07 -15.05
CA GLY A 125 1.69 4.43 -15.57
C GLY A 125 2.83 5.15 -14.90
N TYR A 126 3.03 6.40 -15.27
CA TYR A 126 4.05 7.28 -14.69
C TYR A 126 3.39 8.45 -13.95
N GLY A 127 4.03 8.91 -12.88
CA GLY A 127 3.57 10.06 -12.12
C GLY A 127 2.68 9.69 -10.92
N CYS A 128 1.91 10.66 -10.44
CA CYS A 128 1.10 10.54 -9.22
C CYS A 128 -0.22 9.78 -9.48
N THR A 129 -0.18 8.50 -9.77
CA THR A 129 -1.38 7.70 -10.05
C THR A 129 -2.13 7.34 -8.77
N THR A 130 -1.64 6.39 -8.00
CA THR A 130 -2.33 5.89 -6.79
C THR A 130 -2.43 6.94 -5.69
N CYS A 131 -1.41 7.80 -5.56
CA CYS A 131 -1.36 8.82 -4.50
C CYS A 131 -2.50 9.84 -4.59
N ILE A 132 -3.04 10.08 -5.78
CA ILE A 132 -4.15 11.01 -6.01
C ILE A 132 -5.48 10.32 -6.31
N GLY A 133 -5.58 8.99 -6.08
CA GLY A 133 -6.81 8.23 -6.23
C GLY A 133 -7.00 7.55 -7.59
N ASN A 134 -5.98 7.49 -8.43
CA ASN A 134 -6.04 6.83 -9.74
C ASN A 134 -5.58 5.36 -9.71
N SER A 135 -5.61 4.71 -8.55
CA SER A 135 -5.31 3.27 -8.43
C SER A 135 -6.38 2.39 -9.07
N GLY A 136 -7.50 2.97 -9.47
CA GLY A 136 -8.66 2.26 -9.97
C GLY A 136 -9.45 1.54 -8.87
N PRO A 137 -10.63 1.01 -9.18
CA PRO A 137 -11.50 0.35 -8.22
C PRO A 137 -10.89 -0.96 -7.69
N LEU A 138 -11.29 -1.35 -6.50
CA LEU A 138 -11.13 -2.73 -6.01
C LEU A 138 -12.09 -3.66 -6.79
N LYS A 139 -11.82 -4.97 -6.78
CA LYS A 139 -12.72 -5.96 -7.36
C LYS A 139 -14.07 -5.93 -6.63
N ASP A 140 -15.18 -6.06 -7.36
CA ASP A 140 -16.54 -5.96 -6.81
C ASP A 140 -16.81 -6.96 -5.68
N ASN A 141 -16.31 -8.19 -5.78
CA ASN A 141 -16.46 -9.19 -4.74
C ASN A 141 -15.72 -8.82 -3.44
N ILE A 142 -14.58 -8.14 -3.54
CA ILE A 142 -13.84 -7.61 -2.39
C ILE A 142 -14.61 -6.44 -1.77
N VAL A 143 -15.14 -5.53 -2.59
CA VAL A 143 -15.96 -4.40 -2.12
C VAL A 143 -17.18 -4.90 -1.35
N LYS A 144 -17.92 -5.86 -1.91
CA LYS A 144 -19.07 -6.48 -1.25
C LYS A 144 -18.71 -7.13 0.08
N ALA A 145 -17.56 -7.79 0.16
CA ALA A 145 -17.10 -8.41 1.41
C ALA A 145 -16.73 -7.36 2.49
N ILE A 146 -16.14 -6.23 2.08
CA ILE A 146 -15.87 -5.10 3.00
C ILE A 146 -17.16 -4.52 3.53
N GLU A 147 -18.11 -4.22 2.64
CA GLU A 147 -19.38 -3.57 2.99
C GLU A 147 -20.26 -4.46 3.89
N LYS A 148 -20.33 -5.75 3.61
CA LYS A 148 -21.13 -6.71 4.36
C LYS A 148 -20.82 -6.71 5.86
N GLU A 149 -19.56 -6.68 6.22
CA GLU A 149 -19.11 -6.72 7.62
C GLU A 149 -18.60 -5.37 8.14
N ASN A 150 -18.62 -4.33 7.27
CA ASN A 150 -18.02 -3.02 7.55
C ASN A 150 -16.56 -3.16 8.00
N LEU A 151 -15.75 -3.85 7.19
CA LEU A 151 -14.37 -4.14 7.50
C LEU A 151 -13.49 -2.89 7.50
N TYR A 152 -12.50 -2.87 8.37
CA TYR A 152 -11.48 -1.84 8.44
C TYR A 152 -10.29 -2.21 7.55
N ALA A 153 -10.42 -1.95 6.26
CA ALA A 153 -9.41 -2.26 5.25
C ALA A 153 -8.28 -1.22 5.23
N VAL A 154 -7.09 -1.66 4.80
CA VAL A 154 -5.85 -0.88 4.87
C VAL A 154 -5.17 -0.80 3.50
N SER A 155 -4.45 0.29 3.26
CA SER A 155 -3.48 0.39 2.16
C SER A 155 -2.07 0.66 2.65
N VAL A 156 -1.08 0.25 1.85
CA VAL A 156 0.34 0.55 2.05
C VAL A 156 0.88 1.19 0.79
N LEU A 157 1.44 2.37 0.91
CA LEU A 157 1.91 3.16 -0.22
C LEU A 157 3.32 3.70 0.01
N SER A 158 4.17 3.69 -1.01
CA SER A 158 5.43 4.43 -0.99
C SER A 158 5.18 5.91 -1.31
N GLY A 159 4.48 6.61 -0.45
CA GLY A 159 4.12 8.00 -0.66
C GLY A 159 4.49 8.88 0.52
N ASN A 160 4.61 10.19 0.30
CA ASN A 160 4.91 11.17 1.33
C ASN A 160 3.67 11.96 1.78
N ARG A 161 2.51 11.70 1.19
CA ARG A 161 1.28 12.44 1.48
C ARG A 161 0.08 11.51 1.44
N ASN A 162 -0.74 11.61 2.47
CA ASN A 162 -2.05 10.98 2.51
C ASN A 162 -3.08 11.97 1.96
N PHE A 163 -3.74 11.61 0.87
CA PHE A 163 -4.93 12.28 0.40
C PHE A 163 -6.13 11.48 0.89
N GLU A 164 -6.62 11.80 2.06
CA GLU A 164 -7.73 11.12 2.70
C GLU A 164 -8.92 10.95 1.75
N GLY A 165 -9.44 9.73 1.68
CA GLY A 165 -10.55 9.36 0.79
C GLY A 165 -10.22 9.25 -0.70
N ARG A 166 -9.01 9.62 -1.15
CA ARG A 166 -8.67 9.59 -2.58
C ARG A 166 -8.10 8.27 -3.06
N ILE A 167 -7.49 7.46 -2.19
CA ILE A 167 -6.89 6.19 -2.59
C ILE A 167 -7.98 5.19 -2.94
N SER A 168 -8.97 5.04 -2.07
CA SER A 168 -10.19 4.28 -2.28
C SER A 168 -11.19 4.62 -1.17
N PRO A 169 -12.49 4.75 -1.46
CA PRO A 169 -13.50 5.04 -0.43
C PRO A 169 -13.69 3.87 0.56
N HIS A 170 -13.25 2.67 0.19
CA HIS A 170 -13.36 1.48 1.03
C HIS A 170 -12.16 1.26 1.96
N ILE A 171 -11.09 2.06 1.82
CA ILE A 171 -9.91 2.00 2.67
C ILE A 171 -10.05 2.98 3.83
N LYS A 172 -9.87 2.48 5.04
CA LYS A 172 -10.04 3.26 6.28
C LYS A 172 -8.70 3.76 6.86
N ALA A 173 -7.60 3.06 6.62
CA ALA A 173 -6.26 3.48 7.04
C ALA A 173 -5.25 3.37 5.90
N ASN A 174 -4.40 4.37 5.77
CA ASN A 174 -3.34 4.41 4.78
C ASN A 174 -1.98 4.49 5.48
N TYR A 175 -1.15 3.46 5.30
CA TYR A 175 0.22 3.44 5.79
C TYR A 175 1.15 3.94 4.69
N LEU A 176 1.85 5.01 4.98
CA LEU A 176 2.80 5.61 4.07
C LEU A 176 4.22 5.23 4.49
N SER A 177 4.96 4.62 3.59
CA SER A 177 6.40 4.43 3.78
C SER A 177 7.10 5.72 3.42
N LEU A 178 7.51 6.47 4.43
CA LEU A 178 8.38 7.62 4.25
C LEU A 178 9.80 7.12 4.10
N ILE A 179 10.30 7.11 2.89
CA ILE A 179 11.71 6.92 2.63
C ILE A 179 12.38 8.29 2.76
N HIS A 180 12.36 8.77 3.95
CA HIS A 180 13.10 9.96 4.36
C HIS A 180 14.07 9.55 5.44
N ILE A 181 15.14 9.04 5.01
CA ILE A 181 16.35 9.05 5.85
C ILE A 181 17.54 9.18 4.93
#